data_ef9fb242775dc6fe3e0cafcb9b2d883b
#
_entry.id   ef9fb242775dc6fe3e0cafcb9b2d883b
#
_cell.length_a   1.000
_cell.length_b   1.000
_cell.length_c   1.000
_cell.angle_alpha   90.00
_cell.angle_beta   90.00
_cell.angle_gamma   90.00
#
_symmetry.space_group_name_H-M   'P 1'
#
loop_
_entity.id
_entity.type
_entity.pdbx_description
1 polymer ?
#
loop_
_entity_poly.entity_id
_entity_poly.type
_entity_poly.pdbx_seq_one_letter_code
_entity_poly.pdbx_strand_id
1 'polypeptide(L)'
;MNSIVKAKSISIWIFIVPFVAVNACLLITTQFHSLIESQYRIYMPFPYVDGGVSISRTARYFPTYLIFKPAMFLTSYLLIIYWLSNKKIIEFFDPNHKNRKKIIFFGVASAIALILHAIFLGVKFDNDIYKLFRRVIMFTFIVFEIVAQAYLVITLFSFKEKLDKYINKNVLKLKLYLVSLLIIVAVISVPIISLPG
;
A
#
# COMPACT_ATOMS: atom_id res chain seq x y z
N MET A 1 -20.00 16.45 4.25
CA MET A 1 -20.40 15.78 3.01
C MET A 1 -19.27 15.66 1.98
N ASN A 2 -18.55 16.72 1.65
CA ASN A 2 -17.41 16.68 0.70
C ASN A 2 -16.29 15.68 1.06
N SER A 3 -16.00 15.47 2.36
CA SER A 3 -14.91 14.55 2.78
C SER A 3 -15.22 13.07 2.47
N ILE A 4 -16.48 12.65 2.53
CA ILE A 4 -16.88 11.26 2.21
C ILE A 4 -16.73 11.02 0.70
N VAL A 5 -17.22 11.94 -0.13
CA VAL A 5 -17.09 11.86 -1.58
C VAL A 5 -15.62 11.85 -1.97
N LYS A 6 -14.83 12.74 -1.37
CA LYS A 6 -13.38 12.81 -1.60
C LYS A 6 -12.67 11.51 -1.22
N ALA A 7 -12.96 10.94 -0.05
CA ALA A 7 -12.36 9.68 0.38
C ALA A 7 -12.72 8.52 -0.56
N LYS A 8 -13.97 8.44 -1.02
CA LYS A 8 -14.41 7.42 -1.98
C LYS A 8 -13.69 7.55 -3.33
N SER A 9 -13.61 8.75 -3.90
CA SER A 9 -12.91 8.98 -5.17
C SER A 9 -11.43 8.65 -5.08
N ILE A 10 -10.75 9.11 -4.03
CA ILE A 10 -9.31 8.88 -3.83
C ILE A 10 -9.00 7.40 -3.61
N SER A 11 -9.85 6.66 -2.89
CA SER A 11 -9.60 5.23 -2.61
C SER A 11 -9.44 4.38 -3.87
N ILE A 12 -10.13 4.74 -4.96
CA ILE A 12 -10.01 4.05 -6.26
C ILE A 12 -8.61 4.27 -6.84
N TRP A 13 -8.12 5.50 -6.80
CA TRP A 13 -6.81 5.85 -7.35
C TRP A 13 -5.64 5.29 -6.52
N ILE A 14 -5.79 5.19 -5.19
CA ILE A 14 -4.82 4.52 -4.32
C ILE A 14 -4.62 3.05 -4.72
N PHE A 15 -5.64 2.41 -5.28
CA PHE A 15 -5.54 1.05 -5.80
C PHE A 15 -5.02 1.03 -7.25
N ILE A 16 -5.62 1.81 -8.15
CA ILE A 16 -5.32 1.75 -9.60
C ILE A 16 -3.87 2.16 -9.89
N VAL A 17 -3.39 3.24 -9.29
CA VAL A 17 -2.05 3.78 -9.60
C VAL A 17 -0.94 2.76 -9.31
N PRO A 18 -0.80 2.20 -8.10
CA PRO A 18 0.23 1.19 -7.84
C PRO A 18 -0.02 -0.12 -8.59
N PHE A 19 -1.28 -0.52 -8.78
CA PHE A 19 -1.62 -1.73 -9.53
C PHE A 19 -1.11 -1.65 -10.98
N VAL A 20 -1.40 -0.55 -11.68
CA VAL A 20 -0.94 -0.35 -13.05
C VAL A 20 0.60 -0.26 -13.11
N ALA A 21 1.22 0.49 -12.21
CA ALA A 21 2.66 0.66 -12.20
C ALA A 21 3.41 -0.65 -11.94
N VAL A 22 2.96 -1.44 -10.97
CA VAL A 22 3.59 -2.74 -10.64
C VAL A 22 3.46 -3.72 -11.81
N ASN A 23 2.27 -3.81 -12.42
CA ASN A 23 2.04 -4.70 -13.56
C ASN A 23 2.82 -4.25 -14.80
N ALA A 24 2.89 -2.94 -15.06
CA ALA A 24 3.72 -2.40 -16.15
C ALA A 24 5.20 -2.75 -15.96
N CYS A 25 5.75 -2.57 -14.74
CA CYS A 25 7.13 -2.96 -14.43
C CYS A 25 7.36 -4.46 -14.62
N LEU A 26 6.42 -5.29 -14.19
CA LEU A 26 6.49 -6.74 -14.36
C LEU A 26 6.51 -7.13 -15.83
N LEU A 27 5.58 -6.63 -16.64
CA LEU A 27 5.48 -6.92 -18.07
C LEU A 27 6.70 -6.41 -18.85
N ILE A 28 7.19 -5.20 -18.57
CA ILE A 28 8.40 -4.67 -19.21
C ILE A 28 9.59 -5.58 -18.93
N THR A 29 9.76 -6.02 -17.69
CA THR A 29 10.93 -6.81 -17.29
C THR A 29 10.88 -8.24 -17.84
N THR A 30 9.70 -8.83 -18.02
CA THR A 30 9.54 -10.24 -18.36
C THR A 30 9.14 -10.49 -19.81
N GLN A 31 8.48 -9.54 -20.49
CA GLN A 31 7.96 -9.71 -21.83
C GLN A 31 8.57 -8.73 -22.85
N PHE A 32 8.81 -7.49 -22.46
CA PHE A 32 9.32 -6.45 -23.36
C PHE A 32 10.84 -6.29 -23.23
N HIS A 33 11.57 -7.36 -23.51
CA HIS A 33 13.02 -7.44 -23.35
C HIS A 33 13.82 -6.42 -24.16
N SER A 34 13.25 -5.85 -25.24
CA SER A 34 13.88 -4.79 -26.02
C SER A 34 14.01 -3.47 -25.26
N LEU A 35 13.16 -3.24 -24.24
CA LEU A 35 13.13 -2.01 -23.47
C LEU A 35 14.08 -2.03 -22.26
N ILE A 36 14.68 -3.19 -21.94
CA ILE A 36 15.52 -3.36 -20.77
C ILE A 36 16.88 -3.93 -21.13
N GLU A 37 17.94 -3.50 -20.46
CA GLU A 37 19.29 -4.02 -20.66
C GLU A 37 19.35 -5.53 -20.42
N SER A 38 20.15 -6.24 -21.22
CA SER A 38 20.23 -7.70 -21.23
C SER A 38 20.50 -8.33 -19.86
N GLN A 39 21.33 -7.68 -19.04
CA GLN A 39 21.69 -8.13 -17.68
C GLN A 39 20.54 -8.08 -16.67
N TYR A 40 19.47 -7.32 -16.95
CA TYR A 40 18.32 -7.17 -16.06
C TYR A 40 17.05 -7.87 -16.55
N ARG A 41 17.13 -8.53 -17.71
CA ARG A 41 16.04 -9.31 -18.29
C ARG A 41 15.70 -10.50 -17.39
N ILE A 42 14.42 -10.79 -17.29
CA ILE A 42 13.91 -11.95 -16.56
C ILE A 42 13.10 -12.77 -17.54
N TYR A 43 13.60 -13.94 -17.86
CA TYR A 43 12.93 -14.86 -18.78
C TYR A 43 11.93 -15.71 -18.01
N MET A 44 10.67 -15.29 -18.04
CA MET A 44 9.53 -15.98 -17.43
C MET A 44 8.34 -15.93 -18.37
N PRO A 45 7.85 -17.06 -18.88
CA PRO A 45 6.69 -17.10 -19.79
C PRO A 45 5.40 -16.66 -19.09
N PHE A 46 5.24 -17.02 -17.80
CA PHE A 46 4.03 -16.72 -17.02
C PHE A 46 4.37 -16.05 -15.67
N PRO A 47 4.75 -14.76 -15.66
CA PRO A 47 5.28 -14.10 -14.46
C PRO A 47 4.34 -14.10 -13.25
N TYR A 48 3.04 -14.25 -13.46
CA TYR A 48 2.04 -14.32 -12.38
C TYR A 48 1.93 -15.73 -11.75
N VAL A 49 2.39 -16.76 -12.42
CA VAL A 49 2.30 -18.16 -11.99
C VAL A 49 3.64 -18.66 -11.48
N ASP A 50 4.72 -18.30 -12.17
CA ASP A 50 6.07 -18.77 -11.87
C ASP A 50 6.63 -18.26 -10.52
N GLY A 51 6.05 -17.16 -9.98
CA GLY A 51 6.32 -16.69 -8.63
C GLY A 51 7.75 -16.24 -8.30
N GLY A 52 8.69 -16.34 -9.26
CA GLY A 52 10.12 -16.14 -9.02
C GLY A 52 10.57 -14.67 -9.03
N VAL A 53 9.68 -13.69 -9.25
CA VAL A 53 10.06 -12.29 -9.41
C VAL A 53 9.48 -11.41 -8.33
N SER A 54 10.34 -10.76 -7.57
CA SER A 54 9.88 -9.77 -6.60
C SER A 54 9.58 -8.42 -7.27
N ILE A 55 8.55 -7.71 -6.81
CA ILE A 55 8.19 -6.36 -7.26
C ILE A 55 9.39 -5.42 -7.20
N SER A 56 10.18 -5.50 -6.12
CA SER A 56 11.37 -4.65 -5.96
C SER A 56 12.47 -4.95 -6.97
N ARG A 57 12.52 -6.14 -7.56
CA ARG A 57 13.46 -6.48 -8.62
C ARG A 57 13.00 -5.93 -9.96
N THR A 58 11.72 -6.03 -10.30
CA THR A 58 11.17 -5.52 -11.56
C THR A 58 11.15 -3.99 -11.63
N ALA A 59 11.01 -3.31 -10.48
CA ALA A 59 10.87 -1.86 -10.40
C ALA A 59 12.19 -1.10 -10.20
N ARG A 60 13.34 -1.79 -10.22
CA ARG A 60 14.63 -1.22 -9.80
C ARG A 60 15.44 -0.60 -10.92
N TYR A 61 15.29 -1.07 -12.14
CA TYR A 61 16.15 -0.75 -13.27
C TYR A 61 15.47 0.19 -14.27
N PHE A 62 16.27 0.81 -15.16
CA PHE A 62 15.72 1.57 -16.28
C PHE A 62 15.04 0.62 -17.27
N PRO A 63 13.87 0.98 -17.81
CA PRO A 63 13.07 2.20 -17.59
C PRO A 63 12.02 2.06 -16.47
N THR A 64 11.90 0.88 -15.83
CA THR A 64 10.81 0.56 -14.90
C THR A 64 10.76 1.47 -13.67
N TYR A 65 11.91 1.93 -13.15
CA TYR A 65 11.91 2.85 -12.02
C TYR A 65 11.27 4.22 -12.33
N LEU A 66 11.28 4.63 -13.61
CA LEU A 66 10.61 5.87 -14.06
C LEU A 66 9.07 5.76 -14.01
N ILE A 67 8.54 4.55 -14.04
CA ILE A 67 7.11 4.28 -13.88
C ILE A 67 6.79 4.08 -12.39
N PHE A 68 7.58 3.26 -11.73
CA PHE A 68 7.30 2.86 -10.35
C PHE A 68 7.42 4.00 -9.35
N LYS A 69 8.55 4.75 -9.37
CA LYS A 69 8.79 5.81 -8.36
C LYS A 69 7.72 6.91 -8.40
N PRO A 70 7.42 7.53 -9.55
CA PRO A 70 6.35 8.53 -9.60
C PRO A 70 4.99 7.99 -9.17
N ALA A 71 4.67 6.74 -9.53
CA ALA A 71 3.43 6.10 -9.11
C ALA A 71 3.37 5.92 -7.58
N MET A 72 4.46 5.51 -6.94
CA MET A 72 4.51 5.37 -5.48
C MET A 72 4.45 6.72 -4.77
N PHE A 73 5.09 7.77 -5.29
CA PHE A 73 4.95 9.13 -4.75
C PHE A 73 3.51 9.64 -4.86
N LEU A 74 2.87 9.43 -6.01
CA LEU A 74 1.47 9.80 -6.20
C LEU A 74 0.57 9.00 -5.24
N THR A 75 0.79 7.69 -5.12
CA THR A 75 0.04 6.85 -4.17
C THR A 75 0.20 7.32 -2.73
N SER A 76 1.41 7.66 -2.31
CA SER A 76 1.67 8.18 -0.97
C SER A 76 0.97 9.51 -0.71
N TYR A 77 0.98 10.42 -1.68
CA TYR A 77 0.25 11.68 -1.62
C TYR A 77 -1.27 11.44 -1.48
N LEU A 78 -1.82 10.54 -2.29
CA LEU A 78 -3.23 10.16 -2.22
C LEU A 78 -3.59 9.51 -0.87
N LEU A 79 -2.70 8.67 -0.32
CA LEU A 79 -2.86 8.08 1.02
C LEU A 79 -2.95 9.15 2.10
N ILE A 80 -2.06 10.15 2.08
CA ILE A 80 -2.11 11.26 3.05
C ILE A 80 -3.46 11.97 2.97
N ILE A 81 -3.92 12.32 1.76
CA ILE A 81 -5.22 12.98 1.57
C ILE A 81 -6.37 12.07 2.04
N TYR A 82 -6.29 10.78 1.76
CA TYR A 82 -7.28 9.79 2.20
C TYR A 82 -7.37 9.75 3.73
N TRP A 83 -6.24 9.68 4.44
CA TRP A 83 -6.22 9.65 5.90
C TRP A 83 -6.71 10.95 6.51
N LEU A 84 -6.34 12.11 5.95
CA LEU A 84 -6.85 13.41 6.39
C LEU A 84 -8.37 13.57 6.13
N SER A 85 -8.88 12.98 5.04
CA SER A 85 -10.31 12.97 4.75
C SER A 85 -11.08 12.08 5.75
N ASN A 86 -10.54 10.90 6.08
CA ASN A 86 -11.12 10.04 7.10
C ASN A 86 -11.10 10.68 8.50
N LYS A 87 -10.03 11.43 8.84
CA LYS A 87 -10.02 12.26 10.06
C LYS A 87 -11.23 13.17 10.13
N LYS A 88 -11.50 13.94 9.06
CA LYS A 88 -12.64 14.86 9.00
C LYS A 88 -13.99 14.12 9.09
N ILE A 89 -14.09 12.93 8.52
CA ILE A 89 -15.30 12.09 8.62
C ILE A 89 -15.52 11.67 10.07
N ILE A 90 -14.50 11.21 10.77
CA ILE A 90 -14.59 10.79 12.17
C ILE A 90 -14.96 12.00 13.05
N GLU A 91 -14.31 13.14 12.85
CA GLU A 91 -14.58 14.38 13.59
C GLU A 91 -16.03 14.88 13.41
N PHE A 92 -16.60 14.66 12.23
CA PHE A 92 -17.99 15.02 11.95
C PHE A 92 -18.99 14.17 12.76
N PHE A 93 -18.72 12.88 12.99
CA PHE A 93 -19.60 11.99 13.74
C PHE A 93 -19.33 11.99 15.24
N ASP A 94 -18.06 12.07 15.63
CA ASP A 94 -17.59 12.10 17.03
C ASP A 94 -16.23 12.82 17.12
N PRO A 95 -16.22 14.11 17.49
CA PRO A 95 -14.98 14.89 17.61
C PRO A 95 -13.98 14.33 18.62
N ASN A 96 -14.45 13.61 19.64
CA ASN A 96 -13.63 13.07 20.73
C ASN A 96 -13.35 11.57 20.60
N HIS A 97 -13.59 10.98 19.44
CA HIS A 97 -13.39 9.54 19.25
C HIS A 97 -11.97 9.10 19.55
N LYS A 98 -11.82 8.09 20.43
CA LYS A 98 -10.54 7.61 20.99
C LYS A 98 -9.53 7.13 19.94
N ASN A 99 -10.01 6.57 18.82
CA ASN A 99 -9.15 6.03 17.78
C ASN A 99 -8.67 7.06 16.75
N ARG A 100 -9.21 8.29 16.74
CA ARG A 100 -8.91 9.32 15.75
C ARG A 100 -7.41 9.59 15.61
N LYS A 101 -6.72 9.83 16.74
CA LYS A 101 -5.26 10.08 16.73
C LYS A 101 -4.47 8.89 16.21
N LYS A 102 -4.85 7.67 16.61
CA LYS A 102 -4.18 6.43 16.16
C LYS A 102 -4.31 6.22 14.66
N ILE A 103 -5.52 6.37 14.12
CA ILE A 103 -5.80 6.24 12.67
C ILE A 103 -4.90 7.18 11.87
N ILE A 104 -4.83 8.45 12.28
CA ILE A 104 -4.03 9.45 11.56
C ILE A 104 -2.54 9.16 11.70
N PHE A 105 -2.08 8.85 12.90
CA PHE A 105 -0.68 8.54 13.12
C PHE A 105 -0.21 7.37 12.24
N PHE A 106 -0.86 6.22 12.34
CA PHE A 106 -0.48 5.03 11.55
C PHE A 106 -0.68 5.24 10.05
N GLY A 107 -1.77 5.89 9.65
CA GLY A 107 -2.06 6.12 8.24
C GLY A 107 -1.11 7.12 7.57
N VAL A 108 -0.73 8.20 8.22
CA VAL A 108 0.25 9.14 7.67
C VAL A 108 1.66 8.57 7.73
N ALA A 109 2.00 7.87 8.81
CA ALA A 109 3.29 7.22 8.94
C ALA A 109 3.49 6.11 7.88
N SER A 110 2.44 5.35 7.52
CA SER A 110 2.50 4.39 6.41
C SER A 110 2.81 5.08 5.09
N ALA A 111 2.14 6.19 4.79
CA ALA A 111 2.40 6.96 3.57
C ALA A 111 3.84 7.50 3.51
N ILE A 112 4.37 7.99 4.62
CA ILE A 112 5.77 8.44 4.72
C ILE A 112 6.73 7.27 4.49
N ALA A 113 6.46 6.10 5.08
CA ALA A 113 7.26 4.91 4.86
C ALA A 113 7.26 4.48 3.39
N LEU A 114 6.14 4.60 2.68
CA LEU A 114 6.06 4.33 1.23
C LEU A 114 6.92 5.32 0.42
N ILE A 115 6.93 6.60 0.78
CA ILE A 115 7.82 7.62 0.17
C ILE A 115 9.28 7.22 0.36
N LEU A 116 9.67 6.90 1.58
CA LEU A 116 11.04 6.46 1.88
C LEU A 116 11.41 5.21 1.09
N HIS A 117 10.50 4.22 1.02
CA HIS A 117 10.71 3.02 0.22
C HIS A 117 10.95 3.36 -1.27
N ALA A 118 10.16 4.25 -1.86
CA ALA A 118 10.31 4.67 -3.25
C ALA A 118 11.63 5.43 -3.50
N ILE A 119 12.06 6.27 -2.56
CA ILE A 119 13.36 6.98 -2.67
C ILE A 119 14.51 5.98 -2.69
N PHE A 120 14.55 5.06 -1.73
CA PHE A 120 15.66 4.13 -1.54
C PHE A 120 15.62 2.91 -2.47
N LEU A 121 14.53 2.69 -3.21
CA LEU A 121 14.47 1.63 -4.20
C LEU A 121 15.45 1.90 -5.35
N GLY A 122 16.32 0.94 -5.64
CA GLY A 122 17.30 1.01 -6.74
C GLY A 122 18.61 1.70 -6.38
N VAL A 123 18.71 2.35 -5.22
CA VAL A 123 20.00 2.85 -4.73
C VAL A 123 20.88 1.65 -4.33
N LYS A 124 22.10 1.61 -4.86
CA LYS A 124 23.05 0.53 -4.58
C LYS A 124 24.01 0.98 -3.47
N PHE A 125 23.87 0.36 -2.31
CA PHE A 125 24.90 0.34 -1.29
C PHE A 125 25.18 -1.13 -0.95
N ASP A 126 26.44 -1.55 -1.06
CA ASP A 126 26.87 -2.92 -0.73
C ASP A 126 27.09 -3.08 0.78
N ASN A 127 26.02 -2.80 1.53
CA ASN A 127 26.02 -2.95 2.98
C ASN A 127 24.75 -3.71 3.41
N ASP A 128 24.92 -4.72 4.24
CA ASP A 128 23.81 -5.53 4.76
C ASP A 128 22.87 -4.72 5.64
N ILE A 129 23.38 -3.72 6.36
CA ILE A 129 22.56 -2.77 7.11
C ILE A 129 21.59 -2.04 6.19
N TYR A 130 22.02 -1.65 5.00
CA TYR A 130 21.15 -0.98 4.03
C TYR A 130 20.08 -1.91 3.46
N LYS A 131 20.41 -3.19 3.22
CA LYS A 131 19.43 -4.20 2.79
C LYS A 131 18.36 -4.40 3.86
N LEU A 132 18.78 -4.48 5.14
CA LEU A 132 17.88 -4.58 6.29
C LEU A 132 17.00 -3.33 6.42
N PHE A 133 17.59 -2.14 6.35
CA PHE A 133 16.87 -0.87 6.41
C PHE A 133 15.72 -0.78 5.37
N ARG A 134 15.98 -1.16 4.12
CA ARG A 134 14.96 -1.19 3.08
C ARG A 134 13.82 -2.19 3.37
N ARG A 135 14.15 -3.35 3.91
CA ARG A 135 13.15 -4.35 4.34
C ARG A 135 12.29 -3.81 5.48
N VAL A 136 12.92 -3.18 6.46
CA VAL A 136 12.23 -2.58 7.62
C VAL A 136 11.28 -1.47 7.17
N ILE A 137 11.70 -0.56 6.29
CA ILE A 137 10.83 0.51 5.77
C ILE A 137 9.61 -0.07 5.06
N MET A 138 9.81 -1.06 4.18
CA MET A 138 8.70 -1.71 3.46
C MET A 138 7.75 -2.41 4.43
N PHE A 139 8.30 -3.11 5.42
CA PHE A 139 7.51 -3.79 6.45
C PHE A 139 6.72 -2.79 7.30
N THR A 140 7.34 -1.69 7.69
CA THR A 140 6.69 -0.58 8.42
C THR A 140 5.52 -0.02 7.64
N PHE A 141 5.67 0.21 6.33
CA PHE A 141 4.57 0.65 5.47
C PHE A 141 3.38 -0.32 5.55
N ILE A 142 3.63 -1.61 5.33
CA ILE A 142 2.58 -2.64 5.31
C ILE A 142 1.87 -2.74 6.66
N VAL A 143 2.63 -2.87 7.75
CA VAL A 143 2.07 -3.03 9.10
C VAL A 143 1.27 -1.80 9.52
N PHE A 144 1.81 -0.60 9.30
CA PHE A 144 1.13 0.63 9.69
C PHE A 144 -0.13 0.87 8.89
N GLU A 145 -0.13 0.53 7.58
CA GLU A 145 -1.33 0.63 6.76
C GLU A 145 -2.41 -0.36 7.23
N ILE A 146 -2.06 -1.61 7.53
CA ILE A 146 -2.99 -2.62 8.06
C ILE A 146 -3.58 -2.16 9.40
N VAL A 147 -2.75 -1.67 10.31
CA VAL A 147 -3.18 -1.17 11.62
C VAL A 147 -4.12 0.04 11.47
N ALA A 148 -3.78 0.98 10.59
CA ALA A 148 -4.63 2.14 10.31
C ALA A 148 -5.98 1.73 9.73
N GLN A 149 -6.01 0.79 8.78
CA GLN A 149 -7.23 0.26 8.19
C GLN A 149 -8.08 -0.49 9.22
N ALA A 150 -7.46 -1.27 10.11
CA ALA A 150 -8.17 -1.97 11.18
C ALA A 150 -8.87 -0.98 12.14
N TYR A 151 -8.15 0.04 12.62
CA TYR A 151 -8.75 1.08 13.46
C TYR A 151 -9.86 1.85 12.73
N LEU A 152 -9.66 2.15 11.44
CA LEU A 152 -10.65 2.84 10.64
C LEU A 152 -11.93 2.01 10.50
N VAL A 153 -11.81 0.72 10.17
CA VAL A 153 -12.98 -0.17 9.97
C VAL A 153 -13.76 -0.32 11.28
N ILE A 154 -13.08 -0.55 12.40
CA ILE A 154 -13.73 -0.65 13.72
C ILE A 154 -14.47 0.67 14.04
N THR A 155 -13.84 1.81 13.76
CA THR A 155 -14.44 3.13 14.00
C THR A 155 -15.65 3.39 13.09
N LEU A 156 -15.56 3.08 11.80
CA LEU A 156 -16.68 3.23 10.87
C LEU A 156 -17.82 2.27 11.22
N PHE A 157 -17.51 1.10 11.74
CA PHE A 157 -18.51 0.13 12.16
C PHE A 157 -19.29 0.61 13.41
N SER A 158 -18.63 1.33 14.32
CA SER A 158 -19.32 1.97 15.47
C SER A 158 -20.31 3.08 15.03
N PHE A 159 -20.09 3.68 13.86
CA PHE A 159 -20.98 4.69 13.27
C PHE A 159 -21.94 4.14 12.22
N LYS A 160 -22.08 2.81 12.09
CA LYS A 160 -22.83 2.15 11.00
C LYS A 160 -24.23 2.74 10.76
N GLU A 161 -24.98 3.05 11.81
CA GLU A 161 -26.34 3.60 11.72
C GLU A 161 -26.34 5.02 11.17
N LYS A 162 -25.39 5.85 11.60
CA LYS A 162 -25.22 7.22 11.11
C LYS A 162 -24.69 7.28 9.69
N LEU A 163 -23.90 6.28 9.30
CA LEU A 163 -23.27 6.15 7.97
C LEU A 163 -24.22 5.56 6.92
N ASP A 164 -25.32 4.93 7.30
CA ASP A 164 -26.25 4.24 6.38
C ASP A 164 -26.74 5.13 5.23
N LYS A 165 -26.90 6.42 5.49
CA LYS A 165 -27.26 7.41 4.46
C LYS A 165 -26.17 7.66 3.41
N TYR A 166 -24.92 7.31 3.69
CA TYR A 166 -23.74 7.67 2.86
C TYR A 166 -23.00 6.45 2.30
N ILE A 167 -23.04 5.33 3.01
CA ILE A 167 -22.28 4.12 2.68
C ILE A 167 -23.20 2.90 2.84
N ASN A 168 -23.27 2.09 1.80
CA ASN A 168 -24.02 0.83 1.86
C ASN A 168 -23.41 -0.10 2.94
N LYS A 169 -24.27 -0.68 3.77
CA LYS A 169 -23.90 -1.61 4.86
C LYS A 169 -23.10 -2.82 4.35
N ASN A 170 -23.39 -3.30 3.14
CA ASN A 170 -22.66 -4.42 2.55
C ASN A 170 -21.23 -4.05 2.19
N VAL A 171 -20.98 -2.81 1.74
CA VAL A 171 -19.63 -2.31 1.46
C VAL A 171 -18.81 -2.22 2.76
N LEU A 172 -19.43 -1.78 3.84
CA LEU A 172 -18.77 -1.71 5.15
C LEU A 172 -18.43 -3.11 5.69
N LYS A 173 -19.35 -4.08 5.55
CA LYS A 173 -19.09 -5.49 5.89
C LYS A 173 -17.96 -6.08 5.02
N LEU A 174 -17.99 -5.84 3.70
CA LEU A 174 -16.94 -6.30 2.80
C LEU A 174 -15.58 -5.73 3.20
N LYS A 175 -15.52 -4.45 3.54
CA LYS A 175 -14.28 -3.83 4.04
C LYS A 175 -13.79 -4.49 5.33
N LEU A 176 -14.68 -4.84 6.26
CA LEU A 176 -14.33 -5.55 7.48
C LEU A 176 -13.71 -6.92 7.16
N TYR A 177 -14.34 -7.71 6.28
CA TYR A 177 -13.82 -9.01 5.86
C TYR A 177 -12.45 -8.91 5.19
N LEU A 178 -12.26 -7.95 4.28
CA LEU A 178 -10.99 -7.74 3.59
C LEU A 178 -9.87 -7.35 4.56
N VAL A 179 -10.13 -6.45 5.50
CA VAL A 179 -9.13 -6.05 6.51
C VAL A 179 -8.82 -7.21 7.45
N SER A 180 -9.82 -8.00 7.87
CA SER A 180 -9.59 -9.21 8.67
C SER A 180 -8.74 -10.23 7.93
N LEU A 181 -9.01 -10.46 6.64
CA LEU A 181 -8.21 -11.33 5.79
C LEU A 181 -6.77 -10.84 5.68
N LEU A 182 -6.55 -9.55 5.47
CA LEU A 182 -5.21 -8.96 5.42
C LEU A 182 -4.43 -9.16 6.72
N ILE A 183 -5.09 -9.02 7.87
CA ILE A 183 -4.47 -9.29 9.18
C ILE A 183 -4.07 -10.77 9.30
N ILE A 184 -4.94 -11.69 8.92
CA ILE A 184 -4.68 -13.14 8.96
C ILE A 184 -3.47 -13.45 8.06
N VAL A 185 -3.47 -12.96 6.81
CA VAL A 185 -2.36 -13.17 5.87
C VAL A 185 -1.06 -12.59 6.42
N ALA A 186 -1.10 -11.38 7.00
CA ALA A 186 0.08 -10.76 7.59
C ALA A 186 0.65 -11.60 8.73
N VAL A 187 -0.20 -12.11 9.63
CA VAL A 187 0.23 -12.94 10.77
C VAL A 187 0.83 -14.28 10.29
N ILE A 188 0.21 -14.94 9.31
CA ILE A 188 0.71 -16.20 8.75
C ILE A 188 2.03 -15.99 8.00
N SER A 189 2.24 -14.81 7.39
CA SER A 189 3.46 -14.52 6.62
C SER A 189 4.69 -14.26 7.52
N VAL A 190 4.52 -13.89 8.78
CA VAL A 190 5.63 -13.58 9.71
C VAL A 190 6.59 -14.76 9.87
N PRO A 191 6.16 -16.00 10.16
CA PRO A 191 7.07 -17.14 10.28
C PRO A 191 7.84 -17.44 8.98
N ILE A 192 7.14 -17.29 7.82
CA ILE A 192 7.72 -17.58 6.50
C ILE A 192 8.85 -16.60 6.19
N ILE A 193 8.67 -15.32 6.52
CA ILE A 193 9.69 -14.27 6.29
C ILE A 193 10.89 -14.43 7.26
N SER A 194 10.67 -15.04 8.42
CA SER A 194 11.70 -15.25 9.45
C SER A 194 12.58 -16.47 9.18
N LEU A 195 12.20 -17.36 8.26
CA LEU A 195 13.03 -18.49 7.88
C LEU A 195 14.23 -17.99 7.06
N PRO A 196 15.45 -18.41 7.42
CA PRO A 196 16.64 -18.12 6.62
C PRO A 196 16.49 -18.82 5.26
N GLY A 197 16.44 -18.01 4.17
CA GLY A 197 16.48 -18.50 2.80
C GLY A 197 17.90 -18.60 2.30
#